data_4de527cf32b1c212e5bb6d312ed86ebd
#
_entry.id   4de527cf32b1c212e5bb6d312ed86ebd
#
_cell.length_a   1.000
_cell.length_b   1.000
_cell.length_c   1.000
_cell.angle_alpha   90.00
_cell.angle_beta   90.00
_cell.angle_gamma   90.00
#
_symmetry.space_group_name_H-M   'P 1'
#
loop_
_entity.id
_entity.type
_entity.pdbx_description
1 polymer ?
#
loop_
_entity_poly.entity_id
_entity_poly.type
_entity_poly.pdbx_seq_one_letter_code
_entity_poly.pdbx_strand_id
1 'polypeptide(L)'
;MKLGINIDHIATLRNARGQNNPNLLRALKVCQDAKIDTLTVHLREDRRHINDKDLFDLKKNSKIPINLEMALTEEMIKIANKLNPKFICIVPEKRNEITTEGGLNLNKISKVKLKKLLKFSKKKNIQLSAFVNPTKRMINSAKNLGFDTVELH
;
A
#
# COMPACT_ATOMS: atom_id res chain seq x y z
N MET A 1 -5.62 14.51 -14.57
CA MET A 1 -4.59 13.69 -13.90
C MET A 1 -4.86 13.76 -12.41
N LYS A 2 -4.65 12.68 -11.66
CA LYS A 2 -4.78 12.65 -10.19
C LYS A 2 -3.40 12.58 -9.56
N LEU A 3 -3.25 13.17 -8.36
CA LEU A 3 -2.00 13.19 -7.61
C LEU A 3 -2.10 12.29 -6.38
N GLY A 4 -1.26 11.26 -6.31
CA GLY A 4 -1.02 10.47 -5.12
C GLY A 4 0.32 10.82 -4.48
N ILE A 5 0.39 10.87 -3.16
CA ILE A 5 1.65 11.13 -2.41
C ILE A 5 1.93 9.98 -1.47
N ASN A 6 3.12 9.41 -1.55
CA ASN A 6 3.65 8.45 -0.59
C ASN A 6 4.40 9.20 0.53
N ILE A 7 4.12 8.87 1.79
CA ILE A 7 4.74 9.51 2.97
C ILE A 7 5.61 8.57 3.81
N ASP A 8 5.95 7.39 3.30
CA ASP A 8 6.74 6.39 4.05
C ASP A 8 8.09 6.93 4.50
N HIS A 9 8.76 7.70 3.63
CA HIS A 9 10.08 8.25 3.97
C HIS A 9 10.05 9.31 5.08
N ILE A 10 8.91 9.93 5.33
CA ILE A 10 8.69 10.76 6.53
C ILE A 10 8.84 9.89 7.80
N ALA A 11 8.22 8.69 7.78
CA ALA A 11 8.36 7.72 8.87
C ALA A 11 9.78 7.16 8.97
N THR A 12 10.44 6.88 7.84
CA THR A 12 11.85 6.45 7.81
C THR A 12 12.75 7.45 8.52
N LEU A 13 12.63 8.74 8.20
CA LEU A 13 13.42 9.80 8.83
C LEU A 13 13.11 9.92 10.32
N ARG A 14 11.83 9.88 10.72
CA ARG A 14 11.42 9.87 12.13
C ARG A 14 12.07 8.70 12.89
N ASN A 15 12.01 7.50 12.33
CA ASN A 15 12.56 6.30 12.97
C ASN A 15 14.08 6.36 13.09
N ALA A 16 14.78 6.85 12.05
CA ALA A 16 16.23 7.02 12.07
C ALA A 16 16.68 8.04 13.15
N ARG A 17 15.86 9.05 13.43
CA ARG A 17 16.14 10.03 14.48
C ARG A 17 15.80 9.55 15.89
N GLY A 18 15.07 8.44 16.03
CA GLY A 18 14.61 7.94 17.34
C GLY A 18 13.68 8.91 18.10
N GLN A 19 12.97 9.78 17.39
CA GLN A 19 12.13 10.85 17.94
C GLN A 19 10.74 10.83 17.31
N ASN A 20 9.84 11.71 17.78
CA ASN A 20 8.51 11.88 17.19
C ASN A 20 8.47 12.84 15.98
N ASN A 21 9.61 13.32 15.52
CA ASN A 21 9.73 14.24 14.40
C ASN A 21 10.67 13.65 13.30
N PRO A 22 10.31 13.84 12.01
CA PRO A 22 9.11 14.52 11.51
C PRO A 22 7.81 13.75 11.83
N ASN A 23 6.71 14.48 12.03
CA ASN A 23 5.43 13.90 12.45
C ASN A 23 4.55 13.59 11.24
N LEU A 24 4.01 12.36 11.16
CA LEU A 24 3.19 11.89 10.02
C LEU A 24 1.84 12.63 9.92
N LEU A 25 1.22 13.01 11.04
CA LEU A 25 -0.04 13.76 10.98
C LEU A 25 0.16 15.19 10.47
N ARG A 26 1.34 15.79 10.71
CA ARG A 26 1.71 17.06 10.07
C ARG A 26 1.91 16.90 8.57
N ALA A 27 2.56 15.81 8.13
CA ALA A 27 2.69 15.49 6.71
C ALA A 27 1.31 15.27 6.06
N LEU A 28 0.43 14.51 6.71
CA LEU A 28 -0.96 14.34 6.28
C LEU A 28 -1.67 15.70 6.12
N LYS A 29 -1.50 16.61 7.08
CA LYS A 29 -2.11 17.97 7.01
C LYS A 29 -1.63 18.71 5.77
N VAL A 30 -0.32 18.71 5.48
CA VAL A 30 0.24 19.32 4.27
C VAL A 30 -0.38 18.71 3.00
N CYS A 31 -0.50 17.39 2.95
CA CYS A 31 -1.14 16.67 1.84
C CYS A 31 -2.60 17.09 1.65
N GLN A 32 -3.34 17.25 2.76
CA GLN A 32 -4.74 17.69 2.72
C GLN A 32 -4.89 19.14 2.24
N ASP A 33 -4.00 20.03 2.70
CA ASP A 33 -4.00 21.43 2.28
C ASP A 33 -3.63 21.56 0.79
N ALA A 34 -2.74 20.70 0.30
CA ALA A 34 -2.40 20.61 -1.12
C ALA A 34 -3.49 19.94 -1.98
N LYS A 35 -4.58 19.45 -1.38
CA LYS A 35 -5.73 18.82 -2.07
C LYS A 35 -5.31 17.64 -2.97
N ILE A 36 -4.39 16.79 -2.50
CA ILE A 36 -4.01 15.59 -3.23
C ILE A 36 -5.19 14.60 -3.31
N ASP A 37 -5.17 13.71 -4.31
CA ASP A 37 -6.27 12.74 -4.54
C ASP A 37 -6.14 11.48 -3.69
N THR A 38 -4.90 11.07 -3.37
CA THR A 38 -4.65 9.80 -2.66
C THR A 38 -3.40 9.88 -1.78
N LEU A 39 -3.51 9.40 -0.56
CA LEU A 39 -2.37 9.20 0.34
C LEU A 39 -1.91 7.75 0.27
N THR A 40 -0.68 7.51 -0.14
CA THR A 40 -0.08 6.17 -0.18
C THR A 40 0.78 5.94 1.05
N VAL A 41 0.61 4.78 1.66
CA VAL A 41 1.41 4.28 2.78
C VAL A 41 1.68 2.80 2.62
N HIS A 42 2.91 2.38 2.83
CA HIS A 42 3.32 0.99 2.78
C HIS A 42 3.51 0.45 4.19
N LEU A 43 2.65 -0.46 4.62
CA LEU A 43 2.85 -1.22 5.83
C LEU A 43 3.64 -2.49 5.51
N ARG A 44 4.95 -2.42 5.66
CA ARG A 44 5.83 -3.58 5.47
C ARG A 44 5.69 -4.57 6.63
N GLU A 45 5.95 -5.85 6.34
CA GLU A 45 5.95 -6.90 7.40
C GLU A 45 6.94 -6.61 8.52
N ASP A 46 8.08 -5.97 8.23
CA ASP A 46 9.12 -5.61 9.20
C ASP A 46 8.92 -4.26 9.89
N ARG A 47 7.87 -3.49 9.51
CA ARG A 47 7.54 -2.18 10.11
C ARG A 47 8.69 -1.16 10.11
N ARG A 48 9.63 -1.25 9.17
CA ARG A 48 10.83 -0.39 9.16
C ARG A 48 10.55 1.10 8.99
N HIS A 49 9.38 1.47 8.51
CA HIS A 49 8.94 2.88 8.40
C HIS A 49 7.55 3.09 9.02
N ILE A 50 6.46 2.87 8.29
CA ILE A 50 5.10 2.93 8.84
C ILE A 50 4.88 1.74 9.77
N ASN A 51 4.32 1.98 10.95
CA ASN A 51 3.86 0.95 11.88
C ASN A 51 2.33 0.92 11.98
N ASP A 52 1.80 -0.07 12.71
CA ASP A 52 0.34 -0.26 12.82
C ASP A 52 -0.35 0.96 13.44
N LYS A 53 0.26 1.57 14.47
CA LYS A 53 -0.28 2.78 15.09
C LYS A 53 -0.36 3.94 14.10
N ASP A 54 0.72 4.18 13.35
CA ASP A 54 0.75 5.22 12.32
C ASP A 54 -0.37 5.04 11.31
N LEU A 55 -0.54 3.79 10.82
CA LEU A 55 -1.53 3.45 9.81
C LEU A 55 -2.95 3.77 10.27
N PHE A 56 -3.31 3.38 11.51
CA PHE A 56 -4.65 3.63 12.05
C PHE A 56 -4.84 5.10 12.45
N ASP A 57 -3.81 5.79 12.92
CA ASP A 57 -3.85 7.23 13.19
C ASP A 57 -4.05 8.03 11.89
N LEU A 58 -3.34 7.69 10.83
CA LEU A 58 -3.55 8.27 9.50
C LEU A 58 -4.98 8.03 9.01
N LYS A 59 -5.49 6.79 9.13
CA LYS A 59 -6.87 6.47 8.73
C LYS A 59 -7.91 7.28 9.47
N LYS A 60 -7.73 7.45 10.79
CA LYS A 60 -8.65 8.21 11.65
C LYS A 60 -8.69 9.70 11.30
N ASN A 61 -7.56 10.28 10.91
CA ASN A 61 -7.40 11.73 10.70
C ASN A 61 -7.45 12.13 9.21
N SER A 62 -7.35 11.16 8.29
CA SER A 62 -7.32 11.46 6.87
C SER A 62 -8.72 11.71 6.30
N LYS A 63 -8.86 12.85 5.60
CA LYS A 63 -9.98 13.14 4.70
C LYS A 63 -9.69 12.69 3.27
N ILE A 64 -8.46 12.26 3.00
CA ILE A 64 -7.99 11.78 1.70
C ILE A 64 -8.11 10.26 1.67
N PRO A 65 -8.53 9.64 0.56
CA PRO A 65 -8.51 8.19 0.40
C PRO A 65 -7.10 7.62 0.61
N ILE A 66 -7.00 6.52 1.38
CA ILE A 66 -5.73 5.82 1.58
C ILE A 66 -5.56 4.73 0.54
N ASN A 67 -4.37 4.68 -0.08
CA ASN A 67 -3.83 3.56 -0.81
C ASN A 67 -2.86 2.80 0.11
N LEU A 68 -3.22 1.58 0.50
CA LEU A 68 -2.38 0.72 1.32
C LEU A 68 -1.52 -0.17 0.44
N GLU A 69 -0.21 0.04 0.45
CA GLU A 69 0.74 -0.91 -0.10
C GLU A 69 1.05 -2.00 0.93
N MET A 70 1.03 -3.25 0.50
CA MET A 70 1.26 -4.38 1.39
C MET A 70 1.70 -5.64 0.66
N ALA A 71 2.42 -6.52 1.34
CA ALA A 71 2.65 -7.89 0.88
C ALA A 71 1.36 -8.73 0.93
N LEU A 72 1.25 -9.74 0.07
CA LEU A 72 0.11 -10.66 0.08
C LEU A 72 0.28 -11.75 1.16
N THR A 73 0.16 -11.39 2.42
CA THR A 73 0.21 -12.29 3.57
C THR A 73 -1.12 -12.33 4.33
N GLU A 74 -1.32 -13.37 5.14
CA GLU A 74 -2.53 -13.49 5.96
C GLU A 74 -2.64 -12.35 6.98
N GLU A 75 -1.51 -11.92 7.55
CA GLU A 75 -1.45 -10.80 8.49
C GLU A 75 -1.92 -9.51 7.82
N MET A 76 -1.31 -9.18 6.66
CA MET A 76 -1.65 -7.95 5.94
C MET A 76 -3.09 -7.94 5.44
N ILE A 77 -3.64 -9.08 5.01
CA ILE A 77 -5.06 -9.19 4.65
C ILE A 77 -5.96 -8.90 5.86
N LYS A 78 -5.61 -9.38 7.07
CA LYS A 78 -6.37 -9.08 8.30
C LYS A 78 -6.31 -7.59 8.63
N ILE A 79 -5.14 -6.97 8.54
CA ILE A 79 -4.94 -5.53 8.78
C ILE A 79 -5.72 -4.70 7.75
N ALA A 80 -5.61 -5.02 6.46
CA ALA A 80 -6.36 -4.35 5.41
C ALA A 80 -7.87 -4.44 5.60
N ASN A 81 -8.37 -5.61 6.06
CA ASN A 81 -9.79 -5.79 6.37
C ASN A 81 -10.25 -4.90 7.54
N LYS A 82 -9.41 -4.71 8.58
CA LYS A 82 -9.68 -3.83 9.72
C LYS A 82 -9.58 -2.36 9.32
N LEU A 83 -8.55 -1.99 8.55
CA LEU A 83 -8.31 -0.62 8.09
C LEU A 83 -9.40 -0.12 7.15
N ASN A 84 -9.89 -1.00 6.28
CA ASN A 84 -10.85 -0.68 5.22
C ASN A 84 -10.40 0.51 4.36
N PRO A 85 -9.24 0.43 3.68
CA PRO A 85 -8.75 1.50 2.82
C PRO A 85 -9.59 1.60 1.55
N LYS A 86 -9.44 2.69 0.78
CA LYS A 86 -10.10 2.81 -0.53
C LYS A 86 -9.37 2.03 -1.62
N PHE A 87 -8.04 1.95 -1.52
CA PHE A 87 -7.18 1.28 -2.48
C PHE A 87 -6.20 0.36 -1.74
N ILE A 88 -5.85 -0.76 -2.36
CA ILE A 88 -4.78 -1.66 -1.92
C ILE A 88 -3.89 -1.94 -3.12
N CYS A 89 -2.58 -1.74 -2.97
CA CYS A 89 -1.58 -2.17 -3.91
C CYS A 89 -0.79 -3.36 -3.33
N ILE A 90 -0.77 -4.47 -4.05
CA ILE A 90 0.06 -5.61 -3.67
C ILE A 90 1.44 -5.42 -4.24
N VAL A 91 2.43 -5.37 -3.35
CA VAL A 91 3.85 -5.18 -3.67
C VAL A 91 4.68 -6.39 -3.27
N PRO A 92 5.81 -6.67 -3.95
CA PRO A 92 6.76 -7.66 -3.47
C PRO A 92 7.51 -7.12 -2.25
N GLU A 93 7.75 -7.98 -1.27
CA GLU A 93 8.61 -7.67 -0.14
C GLU A 93 9.66 -8.76 0.03
N LYS A 94 10.93 -8.36 0.02
CA LYS A 94 12.05 -9.18 0.44
C LYS A 94 12.76 -8.49 1.59
N ARG A 95 13.03 -9.22 2.66
CA ARG A 95 13.60 -8.64 3.90
C ARG A 95 14.96 -7.96 3.69
N ASN A 96 15.73 -8.42 2.71
CA ASN A 96 17.09 -7.92 2.44
C ASN A 96 17.12 -6.72 1.47
N GLU A 97 16.00 -6.32 0.88
CA GLU A 97 15.95 -5.17 -0.03
C GLU A 97 15.71 -3.87 0.77
N ILE A 98 16.46 -2.82 0.42
CA ILE A 98 16.28 -1.49 1.02
C ILE A 98 14.99 -0.87 0.50
N THR A 99 14.74 -1.03 -0.80
CA THR A 99 13.52 -0.60 -1.49
C THR A 99 12.96 -1.77 -2.29
N THR A 100 11.74 -1.62 -2.84
CA THR A 100 11.15 -2.64 -3.72
C THR A 100 11.90 -2.69 -5.04
N GLU A 101 12.65 -3.76 -5.29
CA GLU A 101 13.40 -4.00 -6.53
C GLU A 101 12.60 -4.93 -7.45
N GLY A 102 12.00 -4.35 -8.50
CA GLY A 102 11.20 -5.07 -9.48
C GLY A 102 9.76 -5.37 -9.04
N GLY A 103 8.91 -5.65 -10.02
CA GLY A 103 7.50 -5.93 -9.81
C GLY A 103 7.22 -7.35 -9.29
N LEU A 104 5.99 -7.56 -8.84
CA LEU A 104 5.47 -8.85 -8.41
C LEU A 104 5.66 -9.94 -9.47
N ASN A 105 6.11 -11.11 -9.03
CA ASN A 105 6.05 -12.30 -9.85
C ASN A 105 4.65 -12.93 -9.78
N LEU A 106 3.76 -12.51 -10.67
CA LEU A 106 2.37 -12.95 -10.70
C LEU A 106 2.20 -14.47 -10.96
N ASN A 107 3.21 -15.14 -11.54
CA ASN A 107 3.17 -16.58 -11.72
C ASN A 107 3.36 -17.35 -10.41
N LYS A 108 4.01 -16.74 -9.42
CA LYS A 108 4.27 -17.32 -8.09
C LYS A 108 3.33 -16.81 -7.00
N ILE A 109 2.35 -15.96 -7.35
CA ILE A 109 1.40 -15.39 -6.38
C ILE A 109 0.53 -16.50 -5.76
N SER A 110 0.30 -16.41 -4.47
CA SER A 110 -0.60 -17.35 -3.76
C SER A 110 -2.04 -17.14 -4.20
N LYS A 111 -2.56 -18.05 -5.03
CA LYS A 111 -3.95 -17.99 -5.53
C LYS A 111 -4.98 -18.05 -4.39
N VAL A 112 -4.69 -18.78 -3.31
CA VAL A 112 -5.58 -18.90 -2.14
C VAL A 112 -5.71 -17.56 -1.43
N LYS A 113 -4.57 -16.91 -1.11
CA LYS A 113 -4.57 -15.58 -0.46
C LYS A 113 -5.17 -14.51 -1.37
N LEU A 114 -4.85 -14.54 -2.67
CA LEU A 114 -5.42 -13.61 -3.63
C LEU A 114 -6.95 -13.75 -3.72
N LYS A 115 -7.47 -14.97 -3.81
CA LYS A 115 -8.92 -15.21 -3.82
C LYS A 115 -9.61 -14.67 -2.57
N LYS A 116 -8.98 -14.83 -1.40
CA LYS A 116 -9.47 -14.28 -0.13
C LYS A 116 -9.50 -12.74 -0.17
N LEU A 117 -8.42 -12.12 -0.63
CA LEU A 117 -8.31 -10.67 -0.79
C LEU A 117 -9.36 -10.12 -1.77
N LEU A 118 -9.47 -10.71 -2.96
CA LEU A 118 -10.46 -10.33 -3.97
C LEU A 118 -11.89 -10.40 -3.45
N LYS A 119 -12.23 -11.47 -2.71
CA LYS A 119 -13.57 -11.64 -2.13
C LYS A 119 -13.92 -10.51 -1.17
N PHE A 120 -13.01 -10.18 -0.26
CA PHE A 120 -13.27 -9.11 0.71
C PHE A 120 -13.25 -7.72 0.06
N SER A 121 -12.35 -7.48 -0.89
CA SER A 121 -12.24 -6.19 -1.59
C SER A 121 -13.49 -5.86 -2.39
N LYS A 122 -14.03 -6.85 -3.10
CA LYS A 122 -15.32 -6.70 -3.79
C LYS A 122 -16.46 -6.37 -2.83
N LYS A 123 -16.53 -7.07 -1.68
CA LYS A 123 -17.57 -6.82 -0.65
C LYS A 123 -17.50 -5.40 -0.10
N LYS A 124 -16.30 -4.82 0.01
CA LYS A 124 -16.06 -3.51 0.61
C LYS A 124 -15.83 -2.38 -0.41
N ASN A 125 -15.96 -2.67 -1.70
CA ASN A 125 -15.69 -1.72 -2.78
C ASN A 125 -14.29 -1.09 -2.68
N ILE A 126 -13.29 -1.96 -2.44
CA ILE A 126 -11.86 -1.61 -2.39
C ILE A 126 -11.26 -1.93 -3.76
N GLN A 127 -10.61 -0.97 -4.38
CA GLN A 127 -9.92 -1.17 -5.66
C GLN A 127 -8.55 -1.80 -5.42
N LEU A 128 -8.24 -2.86 -6.16
CA LEU A 128 -6.98 -3.60 -6.05
C LEU A 128 -6.04 -3.27 -7.21
N SER A 129 -4.79 -2.97 -6.89
CA SER A 129 -3.70 -2.89 -7.86
C SER A 129 -2.59 -3.89 -7.56
N ALA A 130 -1.83 -4.21 -8.59
CA ALA A 130 -0.61 -5.00 -8.50
C ALA A 130 0.57 -4.17 -8.98
N PHE A 131 1.64 -4.11 -8.17
CA PHE A 131 2.90 -3.50 -8.55
C PHE A 131 3.67 -4.43 -9.49
N VAL A 132 3.84 -4.06 -10.76
CA VAL A 132 4.35 -4.96 -11.80
C VAL A 132 5.38 -4.27 -12.69
N ASN A 133 6.27 -5.06 -13.28
CA ASN A 133 7.14 -4.56 -14.33
C ASN A 133 6.33 -4.09 -15.55
N PRO A 134 6.75 -3.02 -16.26
CA PRO A 134 5.99 -2.38 -17.34
C PRO A 134 6.02 -3.18 -18.64
N THR A 135 5.47 -4.40 -18.61
CA THR A 135 5.35 -5.27 -19.78
C THR A 135 3.90 -5.64 -20.03
N LYS A 136 3.50 -5.71 -21.29
CA LYS A 136 2.15 -6.16 -21.70
C LYS A 136 1.77 -7.50 -21.07
N ARG A 137 2.74 -8.43 -20.94
CA ARG A 137 2.54 -9.72 -20.31
C ARG A 137 2.12 -9.59 -18.85
N MET A 138 2.81 -8.74 -18.06
CA MET A 138 2.51 -8.55 -16.63
C MET A 138 1.16 -7.85 -16.45
N ILE A 139 0.86 -6.85 -17.28
CA ILE A 139 -0.43 -6.13 -17.24
C ILE A 139 -1.59 -7.11 -17.53
N ASN A 140 -1.46 -7.92 -18.59
CA ASN A 140 -2.48 -8.93 -18.93
C ASN A 140 -2.62 -10.00 -17.84
N SER A 141 -1.51 -10.41 -17.23
CA SER A 141 -1.53 -11.38 -16.12
C SER A 141 -2.26 -10.79 -14.89
N ALA A 142 -2.02 -9.55 -14.55
CA ALA A 142 -2.74 -8.86 -13.45
C ALA A 142 -4.25 -8.81 -13.73
N LYS A 143 -4.65 -8.42 -14.94
CA LYS A 143 -6.06 -8.41 -15.37
C LYS A 143 -6.70 -9.79 -15.22
N ASN A 144 -6.04 -10.84 -15.72
CA ASN A 144 -6.54 -12.23 -15.67
C ASN A 144 -6.66 -12.77 -14.23
N LEU A 145 -5.85 -12.26 -13.31
CA LEU A 145 -5.90 -12.58 -11.89
C LEU A 145 -6.98 -11.79 -11.13
N GLY A 146 -7.63 -10.80 -11.77
CA GLY A 146 -8.73 -10.03 -11.22
C GLY A 146 -8.33 -8.75 -10.49
N PHE A 147 -7.13 -8.22 -10.75
CA PHE A 147 -6.76 -6.88 -10.31
C PHE A 147 -7.48 -5.81 -11.15
N ASP A 148 -7.90 -4.73 -10.51
CA ASP A 148 -8.61 -3.62 -11.15
C ASP A 148 -7.65 -2.68 -11.90
N THR A 149 -6.44 -2.51 -11.37
CA THR A 149 -5.40 -1.61 -11.89
C THR A 149 -4.01 -2.23 -11.73
N VAL A 150 -3.01 -1.58 -12.29
CA VAL A 150 -1.60 -1.89 -12.07
C VAL A 150 -0.84 -0.61 -11.70
N GLU A 151 0.18 -0.76 -10.89
CA GLU A 151 1.23 0.21 -10.66
C GLU A 151 2.48 -0.27 -11.38
N LEU A 152 3.09 0.61 -12.15
CA LEU A 152 4.27 0.27 -12.97
C LEU A 152 5.55 0.62 -12.22
N HIS A 153 6.42 -0.39 -12.12
CA HIS A 153 7.76 -0.23 -11.53
C HIS A 153 8.65 0.62 -12.41
#